data_3fc382744d27cf1083f9a4f14a7ddfc0
#
_entry.id   3fc382744d27cf1083f9a4f14a7ddfc0
#
_cell.length_a   1.000
_cell.length_b   1.000
_cell.length_c   1.000
_cell.angle_alpha   90.00
_cell.angle_beta   90.00
_cell.angle_gamma   90.00
#
_symmetry.space_group_name_H-M   'P 1'
#
loop_
_entity.id
_entity.type
_entity.pdbx_description
1 polymer ?
#
loop_
_entity_poly.entity_id
_entity_poly.type
_entity_poly.pdbx_seq_one_letter_code
_entity_poly.pdbx_strand_id
1 'polypeptide(L)'
;MITLATRKQMDIYMNPQRQRLLKALEVSGKPMTPKQLSNVLKISASSVSLHIRKLEELGLLELDHTESIHGIQAKYYKKLPVSVSIGGNLDDDLREERFYLSDYIMTELWNGFKDRLKRAKDKSDVMTTGDFTSGVVHLSKKDAEELYHLILDFTDAHSVPGEDTIPWEFGLVAYPHSPLPEEKEEQPS
;
A
#
# COMPACT_ATOMS: atom_id res chain seq x y z
N MET A 1 5.87 10.32 5.15
CA MET A 1 5.64 8.91 5.54
C MET A 1 4.87 8.85 6.86
N ILE A 2 3.90 7.95 7.00
CA ILE A 2 3.16 7.67 8.24
C ILE A 2 3.60 6.30 8.77
N THR A 3 4.01 6.22 10.03
CA THR A 3 4.33 4.94 10.67
C THR A 3 3.16 4.50 11.55
N LEU A 4 2.71 3.26 11.38
CA LEU A 4 1.63 2.67 12.17
C LEU A 4 2.19 2.24 13.54
N ALA A 5 2.19 3.16 14.51
CA ALA A 5 2.80 2.98 15.81
C ALA A 5 1.81 2.57 16.92
N THR A 6 0.51 2.64 16.68
CA THR A 6 -0.52 2.33 17.68
C THR A 6 -1.51 1.29 17.19
N ARG A 7 -2.08 0.50 18.10
CA ARG A 7 -3.16 -0.47 17.80
C ARG A 7 -4.31 0.19 17.05
N LYS A 8 -4.73 1.39 17.44
CA LYS A 8 -5.79 2.13 16.75
C LYS A 8 -5.45 2.42 15.28
N GLN A 9 -4.21 2.85 15.01
CA GLN A 9 -3.75 3.08 13.62
C GLN A 9 -3.71 1.78 12.82
N MET A 10 -3.21 0.70 13.43
CA MET A 10 -3.23 -0.64 12.83
C MET A 10 -4.66 -1.07 12.50
N ASP A 11 -5.59 -1.00 13.47
CA ASP A 11 -7.00 -1.38 13.27
C ASP A 11 -7.67 -0.57 12.14
N ILE A 12 -7.35 0.72 12.04
CA ILE A 12 -7.84 1.54 10.93
C ILE A 12 -7.26 1.04 9.61
N TYR A 13 -5.96 0.82 9.53
CA TYR A 13 -5.28 0.50 8.29
C TYR A 13 -5.51 -0.95 7.83
N MET A 14 -5.57 -1.92 8.74
CA MET A 14 -5.77 -3.35 8.45
C MET A 14 -7.14 -3.70 7.85
N ASN A 15 -8.12 -2.82 7.92
CA ASN A 15 -9.47 -3.14 7.45
C ASN A 15 -9.51 -3.34 5.92
N PRO A 16 -9.93 -4.52 5.41
CA PRO A 16 -9.90 -4.83 3.98
C PRO A 16 -10.69 -3.85 3.11
N GLN A 17 -11.82 -3.32 3.61
CA GLN A 17 -12.62 -2.35 2.83
C GLN A 17 -11.91 -1.01 2.71
N ARG A 18 -11.14 -0.61 3.73
CA ARG A 18 -10.31 0.61 3.67
C ARG A 18 -9.12 0.44 2.74
N GLN A 19 -8.48 -0.72 2.73
CA GLN A 19 -7.43 -1.05 1.77
C GLN A 19 -7.95 -1.00 0.33
N ARG A 20 -9.12 -1.60 0.07
CA ARG A 20 -9.76 -1.54 -1.25
C ARG A 20 -10.15 -0.11 -1.65
N LEU A 21 -10.56 0.73 -0.69
CA LEU A 21 -10.89 2.12 -0.94
C LEU A 21 -9.64 2.94 -1.32
N LEU A 22 -8.54 2.79 -0.57
CA LEU A 22 -7.26 3.41 -0.89
C LEU A 22 -6.79 3.01 -2.29
N LYS A 23 -6.78 1.71 -2.57
CA LYS A 23 -6.43 1.17 -3.89
C LYS A 23 -7.30 1.73 -5.01
N ALA A 24 -8.62 1.86 -4.79
CA ALA A 24 -9.51 2.42 -5.81
C ALA A 24 -9.18 3.89 -6.13
N LEU A 25 -8.83 4.69 -5.12
CA LEU A 25 -8.39 6.08 -5.33
C LEU A 25 -7.03 6.16 -6.02
N GLU A 26 -6.07 5.31 -5.63
CA GLU A 26 -4.74 5.24 -6.26
C GLU A 26 -4.83 4.86 -7.74
N VAL A 27 -5.55 3.80 -8.05
CA VAL A 27 -5.74 3.34 -9.44
C VAL A 27 -6.53 4.35 -10.27
N SER A 28 -7.51 5.03 -9.67
CA SER A 28 -8.25 6.10 -10.33
C SER A 28 -7.38 7.30 -10.69
N GLY A 29 -6.41 7.63 -9.82
CA GLY A 29 -5.59 8.82 -9.93
C GLY A 29 -6.37 10.14 -9.85
N LYS A 30 -7.66 10.10 -9.52
CA LYS A 30 -8.57 11.26 -9.47
C LYS A 30 -9.40 11.24 -8.19
N PRO A 31 -9.80 12.43 -7.68
CA PRO A 31 -10.74 12.50 -6.57
C PRO A 31 -12.07 11.81 -6.90
N MET A 32 -12.64 11.12 -5.92
CA MET A 32 -13.89 10.39 -6.08
C MET A 32 -14.90 10.72 -4.97
N THR A 33 -16.18 10.70 -5.32
CA THR A 33 -17.27 10.84 -4.35
C THR A 33 -17.55 9.51 -3.62
N PRO A 34 -18.16 9.54 -2.41
CA PRO A 34 -18.63 8.33 -1.73
C PRO A 34 -19.52 7.46 -2.61
N LYS A 35 -20.32 8.08 -3.50
CA LYS A 35 -21.19 7.34 -4.43
C LYS A 35 -20.40 6.59 -5.50
N GLN A 36 -19.38 7.23 -6.09
CA GLN A 36 -18.50 6.58 -7.06
C GLN A 36 -17.74 5.42 -6.42
N LEU A 37 -17.16 5.64 -5.23
CA LEU A 37 -16.48 4.60 -4.46
C LEU A 37 -17.44 3.45 -4.07
N SER A 38 -18.68 3.75 -3.68
CA SER A 38 -19.71 2.76 -3.41
C SER A 38 -19.98 1.84 -4.61
N ASN A 39 -20.01 2.41 -5.82
CA ASN A 39 -20.20 1.64 -7.05
C ASN A 39 -19.01 0.72 -7.36
N VAL A 40 -17.77 1.19 -7.11
CA VAL A 40 -16.56 0.39 -7.32
C VAL A 40 -16.44 -0.73 -6.28
N LEU A 41 -16.65 -0.39 -5.01
CA LEU A 41 -16.45 -1.31 -3.88
C LEU A 41 -17.64 -2.28 -3.67
N LYS A 42 -18.81 -1.99 -4.26
CA LYS A 42 -20.05 -2.75 -4.08
C LYS A 42 -20.53 -2.78 -2.62
N ILE A 43 -20.37 -1.66 -1.92
CA ILE A 43 -20.87 -1.43 -0.55
C ILE A 43 -21.69 -0.14 -0.52
N SER A 44 -22.45 0.10 0.54
CA SER A 44 -23.29 1.30 0.66
C SER A 44 -22.46 2.59 0.73
N ALA A 45 -23.00 3.71 0.22
CA ALA A 45 -22.34 5.01 0.30
C ALA A 45 -22.16 5.49 1.76
N SER A 46 -23.04 5.07 2.68
CA SER A 46 -22.89 5.35 4.12
C SER A 46 -21.69 4.60 4.72
N SER A 47 -21.49 3.33 4.34
CA SER A 47 -20.29 2.57 4.74
C SER A 47 -19.02 3.20 4.18
N VAL A 48 -19.01 3.61 2.90
CA VAL A 48 -17.90 4.34 2.31
C VAL A 48 -17.59 5.62 3.08
N SER A 49 -18.59 6.41 3.44
CA SER A 49 -18.40 7.64 4.22
C SER A 49 -17.81 7.39 5.60
N LEU A 50 -18.14 6.25 6.23
CA LEU A 50 -17.51 5.84 7.49
C LEU A 50 -16.03 5.48 7.28
N HIS A 51 -15.71 4.73 6.23
CA HIS A 51 -14.34 4.36 5.90
C HIS A 51 -13.48 5.58 5.54
N ILE A 52 -14.03 6.53 4.77
CA ILE A 52 -13.36 7.80 4.43
C ILE A 52 -12.98 8.53 5.73
N ARG A 53 -13.92 8.76 6.66
CA ARG A 53 -13.62 9.45 7.93
C ARG A 53 -12.51 8.78 8.73
N LYS A 54 -12.44 7.44 8.73
CA LYS A 54 -11.37 6.71 9.39
C LYS A 54 -10.01 6.88 8.72
N LEU A 55 -9.99 6.96 7.41
CA LEU A 55 -8.76 7.22 6.65
C LEU A 55 -8.31 8.69 6.71
N GLU A 56 -9.26 9.64 6.81
CA GLU A 56 -8.97 11.05 7.12
C GLU A 56 -8.34 11.17 8.54
N GLU A 57 -8.90 10.45 9.54
CA GLU A 57 -8.35 10.40 10.91
C GLU A 57 -6.89 9.89 10.92
N LEU A 58 -6.55 8.98 10.01
CA LEU A 58 -5.19 8.47 9.85
C LEU A 58 -4.28 9.36 8.98
N GLY A 59 -4.83 10.40 8.35
CA GLY A 59 -4.08 11.29 7.46
C GLY A 59 -3.75 10.69 6.09
N LEU A 60 -4.56 9.75 5.61
CA LEU A 60 -4.38 9.11 4.30
C LEU A 60 -5.29 9.67 3.23
N LEU A 61 -6.40 10.28 3.61
CA LEU A 61 -7.35 10.93 2.71
C LEU A 61 -7.60 12.36 3.13
N GLU A 62 -8.02 13.17 2.17
CA GLU A 62 -8.55 14.50 2.42
C GLU A 62 -9.71 14.83 1.47
N LEU A 63 -10.52 15.80 1.86
CA LEU A 63 -11.50 16.42 0.98
C LEU A 63 -10.75 17.27 -0.05
N ASP A 64 -10.88 16.94 -1.32
CA ASP A 64 -10.25 17.69 -2.39
C ASP A 64 -11.08 18.93 -2.75
N HIS A 65 -12.34 18.72 -3.11
CA HIS A 65 -13.28 19.81 -3.44
C HIS A 65 -14.73 19.39 -3.23
N THR A 66 -15.62 20.35 -3.38
CA THR A 66 -17.07 20.14 -3.42
C THR A 66 -17.62 20.68 -4.73
N GLU A 67 -18.61 19.98 -5.30
CA GLU A 67 -19.28 20.36 -6.53
C GLU A 67 -20.80 20.30 -6.34
N SER A 68 -21.54 21.29 -6.87
CA SER A 68 -23.01 21.26 -6.84
C SER A 68 -23.54 20.46 -8.03
N ILE A 69 -24.12 19.29 -7.76
CA ILE A 69 -24.74 18.45 -8.77
C ILE A 69 -26.25 18.40 -8.50
N HIS A 70 -27.03 18.97 -9.41
CA HIS A 70 -28.50 19.05 -9.26
C HIS A 70 -28.95 19.63 -7.90
N GLY A 71 -28.24 20.65 -7.38
CA GLY A 71 -28.56 21.28 -6.10
C GLY A 71 -28.05 20.52 -4.86
N ILE A 72 -27.38 19.38 -5.04
CA ILE A 72 -26.76 18.60 -3.96
C ILE A 72 -25.25 18.84 -3.96
N GLN A 73 -24.67 19.15 -2.80
CA GLN A 73 -23.21 19.30 -2.66
C GLN A 73 -22.54 17.93 -2.61
N ALA A 74 -21.92 17.55 -3.71
CA ALA A 74 -21.08 16.37 -3.80
C ALA A 74 -19.66 16.67 -3.27
N LYS A 75 -19.17 15.82 -2.36
CA LYS A 75 -17.82 15.91 -1.79
C LYS A 75 -16.91 14.93 -2.51
N TYR A 76 -15.78 15.41 -3.01
CA TYR A 76 -14.75 14.62 -3.66
C TYR A 76 -13.56 14.43 -2.74
N TYR A 77 -13.09 13.20 -2.61
CA TYR A 77 -11.98 12.82 -1.74
C TYR A 77 -10.83 12.28 -2.57
N LYS A 78 -9.61 12.60 -2.17
CA LYS A 78 -8.38 12.07 -2.77
C LYS A 78 -7.49 11.42 -1.70
N LYS A 79 -6.64 10.50 -2.15
CA LYS A 79 -5.56 9.97 -1.33
C LYS A 79 -4.44 11.01 -1.26
N LEU A 80 -3.88 11.19 -0.07
CA LEU A 80 -2.66 11.99 0.11
C LEU A 80 -1.45 11.19 -0.41
N PRO A 81 -0.46 11.88 -1.01
CA PRO A 81 0.77 11.25 -1.51
C PRO A 81 1.73 10.93 -0.35
N VAL A 82 1.28 10.07 0.53
CA VAL A 82 2.04 9.64 1.72
C VAL A 82 2.25 8.14 1.71
N SER A 83 3.48 7.73 1.95
CA SER A 83 3.84 6.33 2.15
C SER A 83 3.47 5.90 3.57
N VAL A 84 3.04 4.64 3.71
CA VAL A 84 2.72 4.05 5.02
C VAL A 84 3.78 3.01 5.36
N SER A 85 4.46 3.20 6.50
CA SER A 85 5.34 2.20 7.08
C SER A 85 4.55 1.36 8.08
N ILE A 86 4.60 0.05 7.90
CA ILE A 86 3.99 -0.90 8.84
C ILE A 86 4.78 -0.97 10.16
N GLY A 87 6.01 -0.45 10.17
CA GLY A 87 6.85 -0.41 11.37
C GLY A 87 7.39 -1.79 11.77
N GLY A 88 7.77 -2.63 10.81
CA GLY A 88 8.26 -3.99 11.05
C GLY A 88 9.52 -4.08 11.93
N ASN A 89 10.22 -2.95 12.12
CA ASN A 89 11.39 -2.82 12.99
C ASN A 89 11.05 -2.32 14.40
N LEU A 90 9.78 -2.07 14.72
CA LEU A 90 9.38 -1.65 16.07
C LEU A 90 9.32 -2.87 17.01
N ASP A 91 9.91 -2.70 18.16
CA ASP A 91 9.83 -3.69 19.27
C ASP A 91 8.65 -3.34 20.16
N ASP A 92 7.46 -3.79 19.75
CA ASP A 92 6.20 -3.54 20.45
C ASP A 92 5.30 -4.80 20.41
N ASP A 93 4.15 -4.73 21.07
CA ASP A 93 3.16 -5.81 21.18
C ASP A 93 2.30 -5.99 19.92
N LEU A 94 2.64 -5.30 18.81
CA LEU A 94 1.88 -5.34 17.54
C LEU A 94 2.58 -6.15 16.45
N ARG A 95 3.59 -6.95 16.78
CA ARG A 95 4.37 -7.73 15.81
C ARG A 95 3.49 -8.67 14.98
N GLU A 96 2.60 -9.41 15.62
CA GLU A 96 1.71 -10.36 14.94
C GLU A 96 0.75 -9.65 13.97
N GLU A 97 0.18 -8.52 14.40
CA GLU A 97 -0.68 -7.71 13.55
C GLU A 97 0.08 -7.15 12.33
N ARG A 98 1.34 -6.77 12.49
CA ARG A 98 2.21 -6.30 11.40
C ARG A 98 2.47 -7.41 10.40
N PHE A 99 2.79 -8.61 10.84
CA PHE A 99 2.96 -9.77 9.95
C PHE A 99 1.67 -10.10 9.21
N TYR A 100 0.55 -10.18 9.91
CA TYR A 100 -0.75 -10.41 9.28
C TYR A 100 -1.07 -9.37 8.19
N LEU A 101 -0.84 -8.10 8.48
CA LEU A 101 -1.04 -7.02 7.50
C LEU A 101 -0.11 -7.16 6.30
N SER A 102 1.16 -7.47 6.53
CA SER A 102 2.14 -7.68 5.46
C SER A 102 1.74 -8.84 4.55
N ASP A 103 1.36 -9.97 5.14
CA ASP A 103 0.88 -11.15 4.42
C ASP A 103 -0.38 -10.84 3.59
N TYR A 104 -1.31 -10.08 4.16
CA TYR A 104 -2.50 -9.64 3.44
C TYR A 104 -2.15 -8.78 2.23
N ILE A 105 -1.30 -7.75 2.40
CA ILE A 105 -0.89 -6.85 1.31
C ILE A 105 -0.15 -7.62 0.22
N MET A 106 0.79 -8.49 0.59
CA MET A 106 1.53 -9.32 -0.35
C MET A 106 0.63 -10.30 -1.11
N THR A 107 -0.35 -10.88 -0.43
CA THR A 107 -1.34 -11.77 -1.05
C THR A 107 -2.20 -11.03 -2.07
N GLU A 108 -2.68 -9.84 -1.74
CA GLU A 108 -3.47 -9.02 -2.68
C GLU A 108 -2.65 -8.60 -3.90
N LEU A 109 -1.41 -8.15 -3.69
CA LEU A 109 -0.48 -7.82 -4.76
C LEU A 109 -0.24 -9.02 -5.68
N TRP A 110 0.05 -10.18 -5.11
CA TRP A 110 0.30 -11.41 -5.86
C TRP A 110 -0.92 -11.89 -6.64
N ASN A 111 -2.11 -11.77 -6.06
CA ASN A 111 -3.35 -12.09 -6.75
C ASN A 111 -3.62 -11.13 -7.91
N GLY A 112 -3.38 -9.84 -7.72
CA GLY A 112 -3.48 -8.82 -8.78
C GLY A 112 -2.55 -9.13 -9.96
N PHE A 113 -1.30 -9.48 -9.68
CA PHE A 113 -0.32 -9.88 -10.69
C PHE A 113 -0.78 -11.14 -11.47
N LYS A 114 -1.18 -12.19 -10.75
CA LYS A 114 -1.71 -13.41 -11.40
C LYS A 114 -2.92 -13.12 -12.30
N ASP A 115 -3.82 -12.27 -11.85
CA ASP A 115 -4.99 -11.88 -12.65
C ASP A 115 -4.61 -11.04 -13.86
N ARG A 116 -3.60 -10.19 -13.75
CA ARG A 116 -3.04 -9.46 -14.89
C ARG A 116 -2.49 -10.42 -15.93
N LEU A 117 -1.67 -11.39 -15.54
CA LEU A 117 -1.11 -12.40 -16.43
C LEU A 117 -2.18 -13.24 -17.15
N LYS A 118 -3.28 -13.59 -16.44
CA LYS A 118 -4.40 -14.34 -17.07
C LYS A 118 -5.11 -13.53 -18.14
N ARG A 119 -5.24 -12.22 -17.95
CA ARG A 119 -5.98 -11.32 -18.86
C ARG A 119 -5.14 -10.76 -19.99
N ALA A 120 -3.81 -10.80 -19.88
CA ALA A 120 -2.92 -10.28 -20.89
C ALA A 120 -3.06 -11.07 -22.20
N LYS A 121 -3.29 -10.36 -23.30
CA LYS A 121 -3.37 -10.93 -24.65
C LYS A 121 -1.99 -11.25 -25.20
N ASP A 122 -1.05 -10.33 -25.02
CA ASP A 122 0.36 -10.54 -25.30
C ASP A 122 1.11 -10.71 -23.98
N LYS A 123 1.84 -11.80 -23.86
CA LYS A 123 2.61 -12.16 -22.66
C LYS A 123 4.11 -11.98 -22.85
N SER A 124 4.55 -11.55 -24.02
CA SER A 124 5.96 -11.35 -24.35
C SER A 124 6.50 -10.00 -23.86
N ASP A 125 5.61 -9.01 -23.63
CA ASP A 125 5.97 -7.68 -23.22
C ASP A 125 5.79 -7.49 -21.71
N VAL A 126 6.91 -7.41 -20.99
CA VAL A 126 6.98 -7.17 -19.54
C VAL A 126 6.31 -5.84 -19.17
N MET A 127 6.40 -4.81 -20.01
CA MET A 127 5.76 -3.51 -19.75
C MET A 127 4.24 -3.60 -19.79
N THR A 128 3.71 -4.62 -20.44
CA THR A 128 2.26 -4.90 -20.49
C THR A 128 1.80 -5.85 -19.39
N THR A 129 2.62 -6.82 -19.02
CA THR A 129 2.24 -7.89 -18.09
C THR A 129 2.71 -7.63 -16.66
N GLY A 130 3.81 -6.92 -16.48
CA GLY A 130 4.59 -6.90 -15.24
C GLY A 130 5.49 -8.12 -15.14
N ASP A 131 6.36 -8.12 -14.12
CA ASP A 131 7.30 -9.21 -13.85
C ASP A 131 7.43 -9.46 -12.35
N PHE A 132 7.93 -10.64 -12.01
CA PHE A 132 8.36 -11.01 -10.66
C PHE A 132 9.84 -11.36 -10.68
N THR A 133 10.63 -10.56 -9.99
CA THR A 133 12.08 -10.74 -9.93
C THR A 133 12.52 -11.05 -8.48
N SER A 134 13.35 -12.04 -8.34
CA SER A 134 13.94 -12.39 -7.04
C SER A 134 15.41 -12.79 -7.22
N GLY A 135 16.21 -12.63 -6.18
CA GLY A 135 17.62 -13.01 -6.21
C GLY A 135 18.35 -12.64 -4.93
N VAL A 136 19.63 -12.93 -4.91
CA VAL A 136 20.55 -12.53 -3.84
C VAL A 136 21.57 -11.58 -4.42
N VAL A 137 21.76 -10.45 -3.76
CA VAL A 137 22.79 -9.47 -4.07
C VAL A 137 23.69 -9.28 -2.86
N HIS A 138 24.97 -8.99 -3.09
CA HIS A 138 25.93 -8.73 -2.03
C HIS A 138 26.16 -7.22 -1.92
N LEU A 139 25.60 -6.62 -0.87
CA LEU A 139 25.63 -5.17 -0.65
C LEU A 139 26.42 -4.85 0.62
N SER A 140 27.22 -3.79 0.58
CA SER A 140 27.67 -3.15 1.80
C SER A 140 26.46 -2.46 2.49
N LYS A 141 26.62 -2.09 3.77
CA LYS A 141 25.56 -1.32 4.46
C LYS A 141 25.20 -0.04 3.71
N LYS A 142 26.21 0.66 3.19
CA LYS A 142 26.03 1.88 2.40
C LYS A 142 25.24 1.62 1.11
N ASP A 143 25.59 0.56 0.37
CA ASP A 143 24.91 0.24 -0.88
C ASP A 143 23.46 -0.20 -0.64
N ALA A 144 23.20 -0.89 0.47
CA ALA A 144 21.83 -1.25 0.85
C ALA A 144 20.98 -0.02 1.21
N GLU A 145 21.55 0.95 1.94
CA GLU A 145 20.91 2.24 2.24
C GLU A 145 20.63 3.03 0.95
N GLU A 146 21.61 3.09 0.03
CA GLU A 146 21.49 3.78 -1.25
C GLU A 146 20.38 3.14 -2.12
N LEU A 147 20.33 1.81 -2.23
CA LEU A 147 19.27 1.10 -2.95
C LEU A 147 17.89 1.40 -2.35
N TYR A 148 17.78 1.38 -1.02
CA TYR A 148 16.53 1.67 -0.33
C TYR A 148 16.02 3.08 -0.63
N HIS A 149 16.90 4.08 -0.53
CA HIS A 149 16.56 5.47 -0.84
C HIS A 149 16.21 5.66 -2.31
N LEU A 150 16.97 5.04 -3.22
CA LEU A 150 16.68 5.11 -4.66
C LEU A 150 15.25 4.66 -4.98
N ILE A 151 14.79 3.56 -4.37
CA ILE A 151 13.45 3.03 -4.60
C ILE A 151 12.39 3.95 -3.99
N LEU A 152 12.59 4.41 -2.75
CA LEU A 152 11.63 5.30 -2.08
C LEU A 152 11.50 6.63 -2.82
N ASP A 153 12.61 7.28 -3.15
CA ASP A 153 12.63 8.57 -3.83
C ASP A 153 11.98 8.47 -5.22
N PHE A 154 12.25 7.38 -5.94
CA PHE A 154 11.64 7.14 -7.24
C PHE A 154 10.12 6.95 -7.12
N THR A 155 9.67 6.15 -6.17
CA THR A 155 8.22 5.88 -5.98
C THR A 155 7.47 7.10 -5.47
N ASP A 156 8.07 7.88 -4.56
CA ASP A 156 7.48 9.12 -4.06
C ASP A 156 7.36 10.17 -5.17
N ALA A 157 8.38 10.31 -6.03
CA ALA A 157 8.35 11.23 -7.16
C ALA A 157 7.27 10.87 -8.21
N HIS A 158 6.85 9.60 -8.27
CA HIS A 158 5.85 9.10 -9.21
C HIS A 158 4.51 8.73 -8.54
N SER A 159 4.29 9.20 -7.33
CA SER A 159 3.06 8.93 -6.56
C SER A 159 1.82 9.67 -7.08
N VAL A 160 2.00 10.71 -7.88
CA VAL A 160 0.92 11.51 -8.48
C VAL A 160 0.83 11.19 -9.97
N PRO A 161 -0.37 10.91 -10.50
CA PRO A 161 -0.54 10.66 -11.92
C PRO A 161 -0.11 11.84 -12.78
N GLY A 162 0.66 11.58 -13.84
CA GLY A 162 1.03 12.52 -14.88
C GLY A 162 0.29 12.26 -16.20
N GLU A 163 0.53 13.08 -17.20
CA GLU A 163 0.08 12.84 -18.55
C GLU A 163 0.74 11.55 -19.09
N ASP A 164 -0.03 10.69 -19.74
CA ASP A 164 0.43 9.40 -20.28
C ASP A 164 0.95 8.36 -19.26
N THR A 165 0.67 8.54 -17.95
CA THR A 165 1.03 7.55 -16.94
C THR A 165 -0.06 6.51 -16.71
N ILE A 166 0.33 5.29 -16.38
CA ILE A 166 -0.56 4.21 -15.94
C ILE A 166 -0.16 3.76 -14.53
N PRO A 167 -1.11 3.35 -13.69
CA PRO A 167 -0.79 2.87 -12.35
C PRO A 167 -0.07 1.52 -12.39
N TRP A 168 1.03 1.42 -11.65
CA TRP A 168 1.78 0.20 -11.39
C TRP A 168 1.67 -0.18 -9.91
N GLU A 169 1.35 -1.43 -9.65
CA GLU A 169 1.45 -1.98 -8.29
C GLU A 169 2.79 -2.67 -8.13
N PHE A 170 3.45 -2.43 -7.01
CA PHE A 170 4.72 -3.06 -6.67
C PHE A 170 4.78 -3.40 -5.19
N GLY A 171 5.63 -4.35 -4.83
CA GLY A 171 6.00 -4.67 -3.46
C GLY A 171 7.46 -5.05 -3.41
N LEU A 172 8.16 -4.58 -2.38
CA LEU A 172 9.56 -4.89 -2.14
C LEU A 172 9.70 -5.55 -0.78
N VAL A 173 10.34 -6.70 -0.77
CA VAL A 173 10.82 -7.37 0.46
C VAL A 173 12.32 -7.55 0.31
N ALA A 174 13.09 -6.87 1.16
CA ALA A 174 14.54 -6.98 1.21
C ALA A 174 15.01 -7.07 2.66
N TYR A 175 15.89 -8.00 2.95
CA TYR A 175 16.43 -8.22 4.29
C TYR A 175 17.85 -8.80 4.21
N PRO A 176 18.71 -8.51 5.19
CA PRO A 176 20.04 -9.09 5.22
C PRO A 176 19.97 -10.58 5.57
N HIS A 177 20.59 -11.42 4.76
CA HIS A 177 20.77 -12.85 5.04
C HIS A 177 22.03 -13.06 5.90
N SER A 178 22.03 -12.47 7.10
CA SER A 178 23.06 -12.73 8.09
C SER A 178 22.74 -14.03 8.84
N PRO A 179 23.74 -14.85 9.19
CA PRO A 179 23.50 -15.92 10.14
C PRO A 179 22.89 -15.33 11.42
N LEU A 180 21.77 -15.88 11.87
CA LEU A 180 21.27 -15.54 13.19
C LEU A 180 22.38 -15.87 14.19
N PRO A 181 22.59 -15.07 15.27
CA PRO A 181 23.51 -15.44 16.33
C PRO A 181 23.16 -16.88 16.78
N GLU A 182 24.14 -17.77 16.79
CA GLU A 182 23.97 -19.12 17.34
C GLU A 182 23.39 -18.95 18.75
N GLU A 183 22.26 -19.55 19.03
CA GLU A 183 21.76 -19.68 20.40
C GLU A 183 22.90 -20.37 21.18
N LYS A 184 23.48 -19.66 22.14
CA LYS A 184 24.47 -20.28 23.04
C LYS A 184 23.70 -21.38 23.78
N GLU A 185 23.96 -22.64 23.39
CA GLU A 185 23.56 -23.80 24.20
C GLU A 185 24.08 -23.53 25.61
N GLU A 186 23.17 -23.24 26.55
CA GLU A 186 23.52 -23.23 27.96
C GLU A 186 24.03 -24.63 28.29
N GLN A 187 25.34 -24.77 28.46
CA GLN A 187 25.92 -26.02 28.93
C GLN A 187 25.36 -26.24 30.34
N PRO A 188 24.67 -27.37 30.59
CA PRO A 188 24.20 -27.71 31.92
C PRO A 188 25.42 -27.93 32.84
N SER A 189 25.44 -27.19 33.94
CA SER A 189 26.43 -27.26 35.02
C SER A 189 26.36 -28.56 35.75
#